data_83d07868eefc8d9a7d5d68aae9f32332
#
_entry.id   83d07868eefc8d9a7d5d68aae9f32332
#
_cell.length_a   1.000
_cell.length_b   1.000
_cell.length_c   1.000
_cell.angle_alpha   90.00
_cell.angle_beta   90.00
_cell.angle_gamma   90.00
#
_symmetry.space_group_name_H-M   'P 1'
#
loop_
_entity.id
_entity.type
_entity.pdbx_description
1 polymer ?
#
loop_
_entity_poly.entity_id
_entity_poly.type
_entity_poly.pdbx_seq_one_letter_code
_entity_poly.pdbx_strand_id
1 'polypeptide(L)'
;MRLSALAELALLCAGTVPARERSGELPAASPEIRYVGRTETTGGSVSFDWSGTYFECRFTGGSLAVRVSDTKRNYYNLTLDGHDAGIVTTFGTDSLVVLAEGLGEGEHTLRMQKRTEGEQGRTTLHAFRLARNGRLLPAPPSPGRHIEFIGNSLTCGYGTEGRSKDEPFEPETENCDKAFGCIVARYFGADYTLIAHSGRGAARNYGDRNTVSENTMADRLGNTFDESPLPAWNFTASPYRPDIIVINLGSNDFSTEPHPSREEFAAAYTRIL
;
A
#
# COMPACT_ATOMS: atom_id res chain seq x y z
N MET A 1 -14.04 -15.00 -76.90
CA MET A 1 -14.73 -15.24 -75.61
C MET A 1 -13.72 -15.22 -74.46
N ARG A 2 -13.69 -14.17 -73.64
CA ARG A 2 -12.83 -14.04 -72.46
C ARG A 2 -13.73 -14.07 -71.27
N LEU A 3 -13.58 -15.07 -70.37
CA LEU A 3 -14.17 -15.10 -69.10
C LEU A 3 -13.19 -14.52 -68.04
N SER A 4 -13.60 -13.45 -67.43
CA SER A 4 -12.93 -12.87 -66.30
C SER A 4 -13.43 -13.54 -65.02
N ALA A 5 -12.51 -14.09 -64.24
CA ALA A 5 -12.80 -14.58 -62.90
C ALA A 5 -12.53 -13.45 -61.90
N LEU A 6 -13.56 -13.00 -61.21
CA LEU A 6 -13.46 -12.11 -60.05
C LEU A 6 -13.18 -12.97 -58.81
N ALA A 7 -12.02 -12.72 -58.20
CA ALA A 7 -11.70 -13.28 -56.88
C ALA A 7 -12.22 -12.33 -55.81
N GLU A 8 -13.21 -12.73 -55.05
CA GLU A 8 -13.64 -12.05 -53.84
C GLU A 8 -12.66 -12.34 -52.69
N LEU A 9 -12.04 -11.28 -52.24
CA LEU A 9 -11.17 -11.30 -51.04
C LEU A 9 -12.03 -11.11 -49.79
N ALA A 10 -12.35 -12.20 -49.11
CA ALA A 10 -13.05 -12.13 -47.82
C ALA A 10 -12.08 -11.64 -46.71
N LEU A 11 -12.27 -10.40 -46.29
CA LEU A 11 -11.55 -9.80 -45.16
C LEU A 11 -12.15 -10.35 -43.86
N LEU A 12 -11.49 -11.33 -43.22
CA LEU A 12 -11.84 -11.75 -41.87
C LEU A 12 -11.43 -10.66 -40.87
N CYS A 13 -12.38 -9.84 -40.46
CA CYS A 13 -12.22 -9.02 -39.29
C CYS A 13 -12.22 -9.92 -38.06
N ALA A 14 -11.04 -10.20 -37.51
CA ALA A 14 -10.91 -10.77 -36.19
C ALA A 14 -11.41 -9.74 -35.17
N GLY A 15 -12.68 -9.80 -34.82
CA GLY A 15 -13.26 -9.05 -33.71
C GLY A 15 -12.65 -9.55 -32.41
N THR A 16 -11.85 -8.73 -31.75
CA THR A 16 -11.50 -8.92 -30.36
C THR A 16 -12.80 -8.86 -29.55
N VAL A 17 -13.23 -10.02 -29.03
CA VAL A 17 -14.34 -10.09 -28.07
C VAL A 17 -13.85 -9.37 -26.82
N PRO A 18 -14.47 -8.25 -26.41
CA PRO A 18 -14.09 -7.62 -25.16
C PRO A 18 -14.40 -8.59 -24.02
N ALA A 19 -13.47 -8.73 -23.08
CA ALA A 19 -13.69 -9.45 -21.85
C ALA A 19 -15.03 -8.96 -21.26
N ARG A 20 -15.94 -9.89 -21.02
CA ARG A 20 -17.29 -9.63 -20.52
C ARG A 20 -17.17 -8.83 -19.22
N GLU A 21 -17.37 -7.50 -19.30
CA GLU A 21 -17.48 -6.65 -18.12
C GLU A 21 -18.54 -7.27 -17.22
N ARG A 22 -18.13 -7.69 -16.03
CA ARG A 22 -19.07 -8.05 -14.97
C ARG A 22 -19.77 -6.73 -14.60
N SER A 23 -21.00 -6.55 -15.06
CA SER A 23 -21.76 -5.31 -14.91
C SER A 23 -21.73 -4.84 -13.46
N GLY A 24 -21.10 -3.68 -13.20
CA GLY A 24 -21.06 -3.02 -11.91
C GLY A 24 -19.73 -3.06 -11.17
N GLU A 25 -18.65 -3.62 -11.73
CA GLU A 25 -17.31 -3.56 -11.14
C GLU A 25 -16.44 -2.55 -11.89
N LEU A 26 -15.73 -1.69 -11.13
CA LEU A 26 -14.78 -0.70 -11.63
C LEU A 26 -13.36 -1.17 -11.29
N PRO A 27 -12.40 -1.14 -12.23
CA PRO A 27 -11.02 -1.53 -11.96
C PRO A 27 -10.44 -0.78 -10.75
N ALA A 28 -9.61 -1.45 -9.96
CA ALA A 28 -8.93 -0.79 -8.84
C ALA A 28 -8.01 0.36 -9.31
N ALA A 29 -7.48 0.27 -10.53
CA ALA A 29 -6.66 1.31 -11.16
C ALA A 29 -7.46 2.49 -11.75
N SER A 30 -8.76 2.61 -11.42
CA SER A 30 -9.60 3.74 -11.83
C SER A 30 -8.99 5.08 -11.40
N PRO A 31 -8.98 6.11 -12.24
CA PRO A 31 -8.37 7.41 -11.91
C PRO A 31 -9.12 8.16 -10.79
N GLU A 32 -10.33 7.76 -10.49
CA GLU A 32 -11.13 8.27 -9.35
C GLU A 32 -10.68 7.70 -8.01
N ILE A 33 -9.79 6.72 -7.98
CA ILE A 33 -9.19 6.16 -6.76
C ILE A 33 -7.79 6.74 -6.60
N ARG A 34 -7.57 7.48 -5.52
CA ARG A 34 -6.24 8.02 -5.19
C ARG A 34 -5.50 7.06 -4.28
N TYR A 35 -4.36 6.60 -4.72
CA TYR A 35 -3.44 5.79 -3.91
C TYR A 35 -2.31 6.65 -3.35
N VAL A 36 -1.90 6.37 -2.12
CA VAL A 36 -0.75 7.01 -1.47
C VAL A 36 0.13 5.93 -0.85
N GLY A 37 1.42 5.95 -1.16
CA GLY A 37 2.38 4.90 -0.87
C GLY A 37 2.92 4.26 -2.14
N ARG A 38 3.74 3.22 -2.00
CA ARG A 38 4.29 2.47 -3.12
C ARG A 38 3.32 1.39 -3.58
N THR A 39 2.91 1.48 -4.82
CA THR A 39 1.95 0.54 -5.43
C THR A 39 2.44 0.10 -6.80
N GLU A 40 2.00 -1.07 -7.24
CA GLU A 40 2.16 -1.57 -8.61
C GLU A 40 0.79 -1.80 -9.24
N THR A 41 0.65 -1.32 -10.47
CA THR A 41 -0.58 -1.51 -11.24
C THR A 41 -0.35 -2.52 -12.36
N THR A 42 -1.14 -3.58 -12.37
CA THR A 42 -1.07 -4.62 -13.40
C THR A 42 -2.48 -5.07 -13.80
N GLY A 43 -2.83 -4.99 -15.08
CA GLY A 43 -4.11 -5.48 -15.60
C GLY A 43 -5.35 -4.85 -14.96
N GLY A 44 -5.24 -3.59 -14.49
CA GLY A 44 -6.33 -2.88 -13.81
C GLY A 44 -6.42 -3.15 -12.31
N SER A 45 -5.61 -4.04 -11.77
CA SER A 45 -5.45 -4.29 -10.33
C SER A 45 -4.32 -3.46 -9.75
N VAL A 46 -4.38 -3.17 -8.44
CA VAL A 46 -3.36 -2.41 -7.71
C VAL A 46 -2.87 -3.22 -6.52
N SER A 47 -1.56 -3.44 -6.44
CA SER A 47 -0.90 -4.22 -5.39
C SER A 47 0.01 -3.35 -4.52
N PHE A 48 0.07 -3.65 -3.21
CA PHE A 48 0.95 -2.99 -2.24
C PHE A 48 1.15 -3.86 -1.00
N ASP A 49 2.22 -3.59 -0.23
CA ASP A 49 2.46 -4.28 1.05
C ASP A 49 3.03 -3.39 2.16
N TRP A 50 3.64 -2.24 1.86
CA TRP A 50 4.17 -1.33 2.88
C TRP A 50 3.12 -0.84 3.86
N SER A 51 3.48 -0.74 5.15
CA SER A 51 2.65 -0.10 6.18
C SER A 51 2.18 1.27 5.74
N GLY A 52 0.99 1.66 6.14
CA GLY A 52 0.47 3.00 5.92
C GLY A 52 0.05 3.30 4.48
N THR A 53 0.28 2.38 3.52
CA THR A 53 -0.25 2.54 2.17
C THR A 53 -1.77 2.58 2.22
N TYR A 54 -2.38 3.57 1.58
CA TYR A 54 -3.82 3.74 1.58
C TYR A 54 -4.37 4.14 0.22
N PHE A 55 -5.66 3.94 0.07
CA PHE A 55 -6.42 4.60 -0.99
C PHE A 55 -7.52 5.47 -0.39
N GLU A 56 -7.90 6.48 -1.17
CA GLU A 56 -9.07 7.32 -0.93
C GLU A 56 -9.91 7.42 -2.18
N CYS A 57 -11.23 7.41 -1.99
CA CYS A 57 -12.18 7.66 -3.06
C CYS A 57 -13.37 8.46 -2.55
N ARG A 58 -14.03 9.16 -3.49
CA ARG A 58 -15.35 9.75 -3.28
C ARG A 58 -16.35 9.00 -4.12
N PHE A 59 -17.53 8.78 -3.59
CA PHE A 59 -18.57 8.03 -4.29
C PHE A 59 -19.97 8.50 -3.88
N THR A 60 -20.96 8.12 -4.68
CA THR A 60 -22.38 8.28 -4.33
C THR A 60 -23.02 6.92 -4.19
N GLY A 61 -24.16 6.89 -3.49
CA GLY A 61 -24.96 5.69 -3.29
C GLY A 61 -24.66 4.96 -1.99
N GLY A 62 -25.52 4.03 -1.64
CA GLY A 62 -25.63 3.45 -0.30
C GLY A 62 -24.59 2.40 0.06
N SER A 63 -23.66 2.01 -0.84
CA SER A 63 -22.64 0.99 -0.51
C SER A 63 -21.42 1.04 -1.41
N LEU A 64 -20.31 0.59 -0.85
CA LEU A 64 -19.03 0.37 -1.54
C LEU A 64 -18.41 -0.92 -1.03
N ALA A 65 -17.97 -1.78 -1.95
CA ALA A 65 -17.22 -2.99 -1.66
C ALA A 65 -15.98 -3.06 -2.56
N VAL A 66 -14.97 -3.80 -2.13
CA VAL A 66 -13.74 -4.05 -2.90
C VAL A 66 -13.52 -5.55 -3.08
N ARG A 67 -13.14 -5.96 -4.28
CA ARG A 67 -12.65 -7.30 -4.55
C ARG A 67 -11.14 -7.33 -4.37
N VAL A 68 -10.67 -8.21 -3.49
CA VAL A 68 -9.31 -8.22 -2.98
C VAL A 68 -8.75 -9.63 -2.85
N SER A 69 -7.46 -9.74 -3.06
CA SER A 69 -6.64 -10.90 -2.69
C SER A 69 -5.56 -10.48 -1.73
N ASP A 70 -5.19 -11.36 -0.81
CA ASP A 70 -4.07 -11.17 0.10
C ASP A 70 -3.23 -12.44 0.23
N THR A 71 -1.91 -12.27 0.32
CA THR A 71 -1.01 -13.42 0.48
C THR A 71 -1.03 -13.99 1.90
N LYS A 72 -1.42 -13.16 2.88
CA LYS A 72 -1.64 -13.52 4.29
C LYS A 72 -2.85 -12.74 4.80
N ARG A 73 -3.08 -12.73 6.10
CA ARG A 73 -4.12 -11.90 6.74
C ARG A 73 -3.59 -10.50 6.98
N ASN A 74 -4.29 -9.49 6.46
CA ASN A 74 -3.99 -8.07 6.67
C ASN A 74 -5.13 -7.34 7.36
N TYR A 75 -4.78 -6.22 8.00
CA TYR A 75 -5.70 -5.37 8.76
C TYR A 75 -5.62 -3.93 8.25
N TYR A 76 -6.77 -3.27 8.19
CA TYR A 76 -6.90 -1.91 7.64
C TYR A 76 -7.72 -1.04 8.57
N ASN A 77 -7.27 0.19 8.78
CA ASN A 77 -8.13 1.24 9.31
C ASN A 77 -9.06 1.74 8.21
N LEU A 78 -10.34 1.82 8.51
CA LEU A 78 -11.34 2.37 7.62
C LEU A 78 -11.84 3.70 8.17
N THR A 79 -11.86 4.71 7.32
CA THR A 79 -12.43 6.03 7.62
C THR A 79 -13.53 6.32 6.61
N LEU A 80 -14.71 6.69 7.08
CA LEU A 80 -15.86 7.07 6.26
C LEU A 80 -16.32 8.47 6.67
N ASP A 81 -16.39 9.38 5.72
CA ASP A 81 -16.80 10.77 5.92
C ASP A 81 -16.03 11.48 7.06
N GLY A 82 -14.73 11.16 7.17
CA GLY A 82 -13.83 11.70 8.19
C GLY A 82 -13.95 11.08 9.58
N HIS A 83 -14.79 10.05 9.74
CA HIS A 83 -14.99 9.34 11.00
C HIS A 83 -14.39 7.95 10.95
N ASP A 84 -13.90 7.45 12.08
CA ASP A 84 -13.46 6.07 12.23
C ASP A 84 -14.65 5.12 11.95
N ALA A 85 -14.49 4.25 10.96
CA ALA A 85 -15.48 3.25 10.57
C ALA A 85 -15.03 1.82 10.93
N GLY A 86 -13.99 1.70 11.76
CA GLY A 86 -13.52 0.42 12.29
C GLY A 86 -12.39 -0.21 11.49
N ILE A 87 -12.24 -1.51 11.68
CA ILE A 87 -11.14 -2.31 11.11
C ILE A 87 -11.70 -3.27 10.08
N VAL A 88 -11.08 -3.27 8.91
CA VAL A 88 -11.32 -4.26 7.86
C VAL A 88 -10.21 -5.28 7.88
N THR A 89 -10.56 -6.56 7.77
CA THR A 89 -9.63 -7.67 7.65
C THR A 89 -9.75 -8.29 6.26
N THR A 90 -8.62 -8.55 5.63
CA THR A 90 -8.54 -9.21 4.33
C THR A 90 -7.67 -10.46 4.40
N PHE A 91 -8.00 -11.48 3.63
CA PHE A 91 -7.19 -12.70 3.49
C PHE A 91 -7.65 -13.54 2.28
N GLY A 92 -6.76 -14.39 1.80
CA GLY A 92 -7.08 -15.35 0.74
C GLY A 92 -7.21 -14.71 -0.65
N THR A 93 -7.82 -15.45 -1.54
CA THR A 93 -7.93 -15.07 -2.95
C THR A 93 -9.36 -14.70 -3.32
N ASP A 94 -9.50 -13.60 -4.09
CA ASP A 94 -10.76 -13.17 -4.72
C ASP A 94 -11.94 -12.99 -3.75
N SER A 95 -11.70 -12.34 -2.61
CA SER A 95 -12.73 -12.01 -1.62
C SER A 95 -13.42 -10.70 -1.97
N LEU A 96 -14.75 -10.62 -1.80
CA LEU A 96 -15.49 -9.37 -1.85
C LEU A 96 -15.69 -8.86 -0.42
N VAL A 97 -15.07 -7.73 -0.11
CA VAL A 97 -15.11 -7.10 1.21
C VAL A 97 -15.97 -5.85 1.15
N VAL A 98 -17.02 -5.81 1.96
CA VAL A 98 -17.89 -4.62 2.10
C VAL A 98 -17.16 -3.59 2.95
N LEU A 99 -16.95 -2.39 2.39
CA LEU A 99 -16.29 -1.28 3.07
C LEU A 99 -17.31 -0.29 3.66
N ALA A 100 -18.46 -0.15 3.01
CA ALA A 100 -19.55 0.69 3.48
C ALA A 100 -20.89 0.13 2.99
N GLU A 101 -21.92 0.19 3.81
CA GLU A 101 -23.29 -0.19 3.45
C GLU A 101 -24.32 0.58 4.28
N GLY A 102 -25.56 0.60 3.79
CA GLY A 102 -26.65 1.29 4.49
C GLY A 102 -26.55 2.81 4.51
N LEU A 103 -25.73 3.40 3.62
CA LEU A 103 -25.55 4.84 3.53
C LEU A 103 -26.73 5.49 2.76
N GLY A 104 -26.87 6.80 2.93
CA GLY A 104 -27.83 7.59 2.14
C GLY A 104 -27.39 7.80 0.70
N GLU A 105 -28.22 8.47 -0.09
CA GLU A 105 -27.95 8.78 -1.51
C GLU A 105 -26.90 9.89 -1.73
N GLY A 106 -26.31 10.43 -0.68
CA GLY A 106 -25.35 11.53 -0.71
C GLY A 106 -23.99 11.18 -1.30
N GLU A 107 -23.08 12.16 -1.24
CA GLU A 107 -21.66 11.97 -1.50
C GLU A 107 -20.97 11.48 -0.23
N HIS A 108 -20.11 10.50 -0.39
CA HIS A 108 -19.32 9.90 0.69
C HIS A 108 -17.84 9.90 0.34
N THR A 109 -16.98 9.98 1.34
CA THR A 109 -15.52 9.86 1.21
C THR A 109 -15.06 8.68 2.05
N LEU A 110 -14.32 7.76 1.43
CA LEU A 110 -13.77 6.60 2.11
C LEU A 110 -12.25 6.56 1.96
N ARG A 111 -11.57 6.27 3.06
CA ARG A 111 -10.14 5.93 3.11
C ARG A 111 -9.97 4.56 3.74
N MET A 112 -9.16 3.72 3.10
CA MET A 112 -8.74 2.42 3.62
C MET A 112 -7.22 2.37 3.66
N GLN A 113 -6.65 2.24 4.87
CA GLN A 113 -5.21 2.30 5.14
C GLN A 113 -4.71 0.99 5.70
N LYS A 114 -3.66 0.42 5.09
CA LYS A 114 -2.99 -0.77 5.61
C LYS A 114 -2.31 -0.46 6.95
N ARG A 115 -2.64 -1.22 7.99
CA ARG A 115 -2.12 -1.04 9.34
C ARG A 115 -0.75 -1.69 9.52
N THR A 116 -0.61 -2.88 8.93
CA THR A 116 0.46 -3.84 9.14
C THR A 116 1.59 -3.68 8.13
N GLU A 117 2.77 -4.14 8.49
CA GLU A 117 3.95 -4.15 7.61
C GLU A 117 3.88 -5.24 6.52
N GLY A 118 4.83 -5.21 5.59
CA GLY A 118 4.84 -6.11 4.43
C GLY A 118 5.03 -7.58 4.78
N GLU A 119 5.68 -7.89 5.89
CA GLU A 119 5.81 -9.26 6.40
C GLU A 119 4.44 -9.91 6.63
N GLN A 120 3.41 -9.11 6.94
CA GLN A 120 2.03 -9.59 7.13
C GLN A 120 1.29 -9.85 5.81
N GLY A 121 1.91 -9.61 4.67
CA GLY A 121 1.41 -9.99 3.35
C GLY A 121 1.18 -8.82 2.40
N ARG A 122 1.08 -9.21 1.12
CA ARG A 122 0.82 -8.31 -0.01
C ARG A 122 -0.66 -8.36 -0.37
N THR A 123 -1.26 -7.20 -0.45
CA THR A 123 -2.64 -7.00 -0.88
C THR A 123 -2.70 -6.64 -2.36
N THR A 124 -3.67 -7.20 -3.06
CA THR A 124 -4.02 -6.82 -4.44
C THR A 124 -5.50 -6.49 -4.49
N LEU A 125 -5.82 -5.23 -4.75
CA LEU A 125 -7.18 -4.77 -5.03
C LEU A 125 -7.47 -5.00 -6.52
N HIS A 126 -8.58 -5.66 -6.83
CA HIS A 126 -8.94 -6.00 -8.21
C HIS A 126 -9.97 -5.05 -8.79
N ALA A 127 -11.05 -4.82 -8.06
CA ALA A 127 -12.14 -3.98 -8.51
C ALA A 127 -12.96 -3.43 -7.35
N PHE A 128 -13.62 -2.31 -7.58
CA PHE A 128 -14.61 -1.75 -6.67
C PHE A 128 -16.01 -2.03 -7.19
N ARG A 129 -16.95 -2.26 -6.26
CA ARG A 129 -18.38 -2.44 -6.55
C ARG A 129 -19.17 -1.44 -5.74
N LEU A 130 -19.98 -0.66 -6.42
CA LEU A 130 -20.89 0.33 -5.84
C LEU A 130 -22.33 -0.21 -5.82
N ALA A 131 -23.19 0.44 -5.06
CA ALA A 131 -24.63 0.26 -5.16
C ALA A 131 -25.11 0.51 -6.62
N ARG A 132 -26.28 -0.02 -6.98
CA ARG A 132 -26.78 -0.02 -8.37
C ARG A 132 -26.77 1.36 -9.04
N ASN A 133 -27.06 2.42 -8.29
CA ASN A 133 -27.08 3.81 -8.79
C ASN A 133 -25.85 4.61 -8.35
N GLY A 134 -24.90 3.96 -7.69
CA GLY A 134 -23.67 4.59 -7.22
C GLY A 134 -22.68 4.83 -8.35
N ARG A 135 -21.83 5.85 -8.17
CA ARG A 135 -20.72 6.14 -9.06
C ARG A 135 -19.54 6.66 -8.26
N LEU A 136 -18.34 6.43 -8.76
CA LEU A 136 -17.16 7.15 -8.27
C LEU A 136 -17.23 8.61 -8.70
N LEU A 137 -16.72 9.48 -7.86
CA LEU A 137 -16.55 10.91 -8.10
C LEU A 137 -15.05 11.20 -8.29
N PRO A 138 -14.67 12.37 -8.82
CA PRO A 138 -13.27 12.73 -8.92
C PRO A 138 -12.54 12.51 -7.59
N ALA A 139 -11.35 11.90 -7.66
CA ALA A 139 -10.55 11.58 -6.48
C ALA A 139 -10.32 12.81 -5.59
N PRO A 140 -10.20 12.62 -4.27
CA PRO A 140 -9.79 13.70 -3.36
C PRO A 140 -8.46 14.30 -3.82
N PRO A 141 -8.29 15.64 -3.77
CA PRO A 141 -7.03 16.26 -4.12
C PRO A 141 -5.93 15.88 -3.12
N SER A 142 -4.67 15.81 -3.60
CA SER A 142 -3.53 15.74 -2.69
C SER A 142 -3.45 17.03 -1.86
N PRO A 143 -3.05 16.95 -0.58
CA PRO A 143 -2.78 18.12 0.25
C PRO A 143 -1.59 18.98 -0.23
N GLY A 144 -0.85 18.49 -1.23
CA GLY A 144 0.31 19.17 -1.81
C GLY A 144 1.57 19.12 -0.96
N ARG A 145 1.57 18.34 0.13
CA ARG A 145 2.72 18.07 0.99
C ARG A 145 2.88 16.57 1.14
N HIS A 146 4.12 16.07 1.15
CA HIS A 146 4.41 14.65 1.32
C HIS A 146 5.63 14.44 2.23
N ILE A 147 5.49 13.58 3.24
CA ILE A 147 6.57 13.18 4.14
C ILE A 147 6.86 11.70 3.95
N GLU A 148 8.11 11.34 3.64
CA GLU A 148 8.53 9.94 3.62
C GLU A 148 9.24 9.59 4.93
N PHE A 149 8.84 8.50 5.57
CA PHE A 149 9.44 7.99 6.79
C PHE A 149 10.14 6.68 6.48
N ILE A 150 11.45 6.64 6.71
CA ILE A 150 12.28 5.44 6.58
C ILE A 150 12.58 4.93 7.98
N GLY A 151 12.23 3.68 8.29
CA GLY A 151 12.33 3.23 9.66
C GLY A 151 12.21 1.72 9.88
N ASN A 152 11.81 1.37 11.08
CA ASN A 152 11.65 0.01 11.53
C ASN A 152 10.32 -0.19 12.28
N SER A 153 10.24 -1.11 13.24
CA SER A 153 9.03 -1.42 14.04
C SER A 153 8.38 -0.18 14.67
N LEU A 154 9.16 0.83 15.08
CA LEU A 154 8.64 2.08 15.63
C LEU A 154 7.85 2.88 14.58
N THR A 155 8.20 2.74 13.32
CA THR A 155 7.52 3.38 12.18
C THR A 155 6.34 2.54 11.71
N CYS A 156 6.47 1.20 11.72
CA CYS A 156 5.38 0.26 11.39
C CYS A 156 4.24 0.31 12.41
N GLY A 157 4.50 0.76 13.64
CA GLY A 157 3.50 0.74 14.71
C GLY A 157 3.36 -0.64 15.36
N TYR A 158 4.47 -1.38 15.43
CA TYR A 158 4.54 -2.71 16.06
C TYR A 158 4.01 -2.69 17.48
N GLY A 159 2.92 -3.44 17.74
CA GLY A 159 2.31 -3.55 19.03
C GLY A 159 1.71 -2.28 19.64
N THR A 160 1.45 -1.22 18.84
CA THR A 160 0.90 0.05 19.34
C THR A 160 -0.48 -0.08 19.99
N GLU A 161 -1.22 -1.15 19.68
CA GLU A 161 -2.52 -1.47 20.30
C GLU A 161 -2.44 -2.64 21.27
N GLY A 162 -1.25 -3.12 21.60
CA GLY A 162 -1.01 -4.11 22.64
C GLY A 162 -1.40 -3.59 24.03
N ARG A 163 -1.84 -4.49 24.91
CA ARG A 163 -2.29 -4.15 26.28
C ARG A 163 -1.13 -3.90 27.23
N SER A 164 0.03 -4.48 26.94
CA SER A 164 1.25 -4.29 27.74
C SER A 164 2.50 -4.54 26.89
N LYS A 165 3.65 -4.05 27.38
CA LYS A 165 4.97 -4.29 26.76
C LYS A 165 5.43 -5.76 26.80
N ASP A 166 4.79 -6.57 27.64
CA ASP A 166 5.14 -7.99 27.83
C ASP A 166 4.21 -8.92 27.03
N GLU A 167 3.23 -8.37 26.32
CA GLU A 167 2.34 -9.12 25.43
C GLU A 167 3.11 -9.59 24.20
N PRO A 168 2.97 -10.85 23.77
CA PRO A 168 3.50 -11.30 22.49
C PRO A 168 2.93 -10.44 21.34
N PHE A 169 3.75 -10.23 20.32
CA PHE A 169 3.29 -9.53 19.14
C PHE A 169 2.19 -10.33 18.41
N GLU A 170 1.11 -9.62 18.12
CA GLU A 170 0.03 -10.10 17.27
C GLU A 170 -0.22 -9.07 16.16
N PRO A 171 -0.37 -9.48 14.88
CA PRO A 171 -0.58 -8.55 13.77
C PRO A 171 -1.79 -7.63 13.95
N GLU A 172 -2.80 -8.07 14.71
CA GLU A 172 -3.97 -7.26 15.07
C GLU A 172 -3.62 -6.04 15.90
N THR A 173 -2.53 -6.12 16.69
CA THR A 173 -2.08 -5.03 17.56
C THR A 173 -1.14 -4.05 16.87
N GLU A 174 -0.72 -4.35 15.65
CA GLU A 174 0.08 -3.45 14.83
C GLU A 174 -0.81 -2.39 14.19
N ASN A 175 -0.45 -1.12 14.38
CA ASN A 175 -1.19 -0.02 13.77
C ASN A 175 -0.28 1.18 13.49
N CYS A 176 0.21 1.29 12.28
CA CYS A 176 1.06 2.41 11.87
C CYS A 176 0.38 3.78 12.00
N ASP A 177 -0.96 3.83 11.96
CA ASP A 177 -1.70 5.09 12.11
C ASP A 177 -1.56 5.71 13.51
N LYS A 178 -1.24 4.89 14.52
CA LYS A 178 -0.94 5.30 15.88
C LYS A 178 0.56 5.49 16.15
N ALA A 179 1.41 5.22 15.15
CA ALA A 179 2.84 5.49 15.24
C ALA A 179 3.15 6.96 14.89
N PHE A 180 4.35 7.40 15.30
CA PHE A 180 4.76 8.79 15.18
C PHE A 180 4.68 9.34 13.75
N GLY A 181 5.00 8.52 12.73
CA GLY A 181 5.03 8.96 11.34
C GLY A 181 3.66 9.45 10.85
N CYS A 182 2.62 8.63 11.02
CA CYS A 182 1.27 9.01 10.63
C CYS A 182 0.71 10.17 11.49
N ILE A 183 1.04 10.21 12.79
CA ILE A 183 0.63 11.31 13.68
C ILE A 183 1.24 12.64 13.21
N VAL A 184 2.54 12.66 12.91
CA VAL A 184 3.24 13.85 12.41
C VAL A 184 2.67 14.29 11.07
N ALA A 185 2.47 13.36 10.13
CA ALA A 185 1.90 13.67 8.82
C ALA A 185 0.50 14.30 8.94
N ARG A 186 -0.38 13.74 9.78
CA ARG A 186 -1.70 14.33 10.05
C ARG A 186 -1.61 15.73 10.67
N TYR A 187 -0.68 15.95 11.61
CA TYR A 187 -0.50 17.26 12.22
C TYR A 187 -0.12 18.33 11.19
N PHE A 188 0.69 17.99 10.20
CA PHE A 188 1.09 18.89 9.13
C PHE A 188 0.14 18.90 7.91
N GLY A 189 -0.94 18.14 7.94
CA GLY A 189 -1.86 18.00 6.80
C GLY A 189 -1.13 17.51 5.56
N ALA A 190 -0.27 16.49 5.70
CA ALA A 190 0.55 15.94 4.63
C ALA A 190 0.12 14.52 4.27
N ASP A 191 0.27 14.14 3.00
CA ASP A 191 0.37 12.74 2.60
C ASP A 191 1.68 12.15 3.14
N TYR A 192 1.78 10.83 3.22
CA TYR A 192 2.98 10.18 3.70
C TYR A 192 3.21 8.81 3.05
N THR A 193 4.46 8.39 3.10
CA THR A 193 4.88 7.01 2.75
C THR A 193 5.75 6.48 3.87
N LEU A 194 5.48 5.26 4.31
CA LEU A 194 6.28 4.56 5.31
C LEU A 194 7.09 3.48 4.60
N ILE A 195 8.41 3.61 4.61
CA ILE A 195 9.35 2.60 4.11
C ILE A 195 10.02 2.01 5.34
N ALA A 196 9.37 1.02 5.92
CA ALA A 196 9.75 0.51 7.23
C ALA A 196 9.47 -0.98 7.37
N HIS A 197 10.37 -1.69 8.10
CA HIS A 197 10.23 -3.10 8.39
C HIS A 197 10.76 -3.41 9.80
N SER A 198 10.00 -4.14 10.59
CA SER A 198 10.36 -4.51 11.96
C SER A 198 11.64 -5.34 12.01
N GLY A 199 12.47 -5.08 13.02
CA GLY A 199 13.73 -5.77 13.20
C GLY A 199 14.86 -5.36 12.25
N ARG A 200 14.61 -4.52 11.23
CA ARG A 200 15.65 -4.09 10.29
C ARG A 200 16.36 -2.85 10.79
N GLY A 201 17.69 -2.84 10.62
CA GLY A 201 18.55 -1.70 10.85
C GLY A 201 19.07 -1.07 9.57
N ALA A 202 19.90 -0.07 9.68
CA ALA A 202 20.61 0.51 8.55
C ALA A 202 21.75 -0.40 8.08
N ALA A 203 22.57 -0.87 9.01
CA ALA A 203 23.72 -1.75 8.77
C ALA A 203 23.49 -3.16 9.32
N ARG A 204 22.81 -3.29 10.48
CA ARG A 204 22.63 -4.54 11.18
C ARG A 204 21.19 -4.72 11.64
N ASN A 205 20.64 -5.89 11.38
CA ASN A 205 19.31 -6.27 11.83
C ASN A 205 19.33 -6.73 13.30
N TYR A 206 18.20 -6.62 13.98
CA TYR A 206 18.03 -7.06 15.36
C TYR A 206 18.46 -8.52 15.53
N GLY A 207 19.30 -8.80 16.53
CA GLY A 207 19.72 -10.15 16.89
C GLY A 207 20.68 -10.84 15.91
N ASP A 208 21.16 -10.16 14.85
CA ASP A 208 22.13 -10.75 13.94
C ASP A 208 23.47 -11.06 14.68
N ARG A 209 24.13 -12.13 14.27
CA ARG A 209 25.42 -12.56 14.81
C ARG A 209 26.62 -11.81 14.21
N ASN A 210 26.40 -11.15 13.08
CA ASN A 210 27.40 -10.35 12.38
C ASN A 210 27.24 -8.88 12.72
N THR A 211 28.26 -8.08 12.52
CA THR A 211 28.25 -6.61 12.68
C THR A 211 27.49 -5.92 11.53
N VAL A 212 27.42 -6.58 10.37
CA VAL A 212 26.67 -6.13 9.18
C VAL A 212 25.76 -7.26 8.73
N SER A 213 24.51 -6.94 8.47
CA SER A 213 23.50 -7.87 8.00
C SER A 213 23.24 -7.75 6.51
N GLU A 214 22.70 -8.81 5.93
CA GLU A 214 22.00 -8.77 4.64
C GLU A 214 20.57 -8.29 4.82
N ASN A 215 19.97 -7.78 3.75
CA ASN A 215 18.56 -7.42 3.68
C ASN A 215 18.16 -6.39 4.76
N THR A 216 19.00 -5.38 4.92
CA THR A 216 18.77 -4.22 5.80
C THR A 216 17.79 -3.22 5.18
N MET A 217 17.43 -2.16 5.89
CA MET A 217 16.62 -1.07 5.31
C MET A 217 17.33 -0.37 4.15
N ALA A 218 18.67 -0.30 4.17
CA ALA A 218 19.46 0.22 3.05
C ALA A 218 19.30 -0.61 1.76
N ASP A 219 19.09 -1.92 1.90
CA ASP A 219 18.85 -2.82 0.77
C ASP A 219 17.38 -2.74 0.28
N ARG A 220 16.44 -2.49 1.17
CA ARG A 220 15.00 -2.45 0.88
C ARG A 220 14.50 -1.11 0.34
N LEU A 221 15.26 -0.03 0.51
CA LEU A 221 14.85 1.31 0.10
C LEU A 221 14.43 1.41 -1.38
N GLY A 222 15.06 0.63 -2.25
CA GLY A 222 14.75 0.58 -3.67
C GLY A 222 13.60 -0.35 -4.07
N ASN A 223 12.88 -0.95 -3.12
CA ASN A 223 11.83 -1.92 -3.42
C ASN A 223 10.47 -1.24 -3.64
N THR A 224 9.69 -1.75 -4.59
CA THR A 224 8.26 -1.43 -4.71
C THR A 224 7.47 -2.08 -3.59
N PHE A 225 7.84 -3.31 -3.26
CA PHE A 225 7.25 -4.11 -2.20
C PHE A 225 8.29 -4.39 -1.11
N ASP A 226 7.87 -4.35 0.14
CA ASP A 226 8.75 -4.61 1.29
C ASP A 226 9.43 -5.98 1.19
N GLU A 227 8.65 -7.02 0.92
CA GLU A 227 9.12 -8.42 0.90
C GLU A 227 9.67 -8.88 -0.46
N SER A 228 9.89 -7.97 -1.41
CA SER A 228 10.41 -8.35 -2.73
C SER A 228 11.30 -7.27 -3.33
N PRO A 229 12.53 -7.60 -3.76
CA PRO A 229 13.40 -6.65 -4.46
C PRO A 229 12.90 -6.34 -5.89
N LEU A 230 11.88 -7.05 -6.37
CA LEU A 230 11.31 -6.84 -7.70
C LEU A 230 9.79 -6.72 -7.64
N PRO A 231 9.24 -5.81 -8.46
CA PRO A 231 9.96 -4.83 -9.27
C PRO A 231 10.64 -3.78 -8.39
N ALA A 232 11.73 -3.19 -8.88
CA ALA A 232 12.37 -2.06 -8.22
C ALA A 232 11.45 -0.82 -8.29
N TRP A 233 11.48 0.00 -7.23
CA TRP A 233 10.75 1.26 -7.21
C TRP A 233 11.34 2.25 -8.21
N ASN A 234 10.51 2.80 -9.07
CA ASN A 234 10.94 3.80 -10.02
C ASN A 234 10.80 5.21 -9.43
N PHE A 235 11.87 5.70 -8.82
CA PHE A 235 11.89 7.04 -8.20
C PHE A 235 11.59 8.17 -9.21
N THR A 236 11.96 8.00 -10.48
CA THR A 236 11.72 9.02 -11.52
C THR A 236 10.25 9.10 -11.91
N ALA A 237 9.57 7.96 -11.98
CA ALA A 237 8.15 7.87 -12.30
C ALA A 237 7.26 7.84 -11.05
N SER A 238 7.81 8.10 -9.86
CA SER A 238 7.05 8.13 -8.61
C SER A 238 5.90 9.13 -8.69
N PRO A 239 4.68 8.76 -8.25
CA PRO A 239 3.53 9.66 -8.22
C PRO A 239 3.67 10.76 -7.15
N TYR A 240 4.67 10.67 -6.29
CA TYR A 240 4.97 11.65 -5.25
C TYR A 240 6.47 11.97 -5.21
N ARG A 241 6.77 13.15 -4.68
CA ARG A 241 8.11 13.55 -4.27
C ARG A 241 8.02 14.04 -2.84
N PRO A 242 8.76 13.46 -1.89
CA PRO A 242 8.70 13.91 -0.52
C PRO A 242 9.30 15.32 -0.37
N ASP A 243 8.62 16.18 0.37
CA ASP A 243 9.15 17.48 0.79
C ASP A 243 10.13 17.31 1.96
N ILE A 244 9.89 16.27 2.76
CA ILE A 244 10.70 15.93 3.94
C ILE A 244 10.89 14.40 3.95
N ILE A 245 12.12 13.96 4.23
CA ILE A 245 12.45 12.57 4.53
C ILE A 245 12.88 12.51 6.00
N VAL A 246 12.23 11.63 6.77
CA VAL A 246 12.56 11.37 8.18
C VAL A 246 13.12 9.96 8.29
N ILE A 247 14.35 9.81 8.77
CA ILE A 247 15.01 8.52 8.94
C ILE A 247 15.11 8.20 10.43
N ASN A 248 14.48 7.09 10.86
CA ASN A 248 14.49 6.60 12.22
C ASN A 248 15.06 5.17 12.26
N LEU A 249 16.38 5.06 12.15
CA LEU A 249 17.15 3.81 12.18
C LEU A 249 18.29 3.91 13.19
N GLY A 250 18.84 2.76 13.57
CA GLY A 250 19.92 2.65 14.55
C GLY A 250 19.52 1.83 15.78
N SER A 251 18.25 1.82 16.17
CA SER A 251 17.79 1.07 17.35
C SER A 251 18.05 -0.43 17.21
N ASN A 252 17.85 -1.02 16.04
CA ASN A 252 18.13 -2.43 15.78
C ASN A 252 19.62 -2.70 15.63
N ASP A 253 20.35 -1.78 15.01
CA ASP A 253 21.79 -1.87 14.80
C ASP A 253 22.55 -2.01 16.12
N PHE A 254 22.12 -1.30 17.16
CA PHE A 254 22.78 -1.22 18.48
C PHE A 254 22.02 -1.90 19.61
N SER A 255 21.00 -2.71 19.32
CA SER A 255 20.14 -3.36 20.33
C SER A 255 20.79 -4.54 21.02
N THR A 256 21.63 -5.29 20.32
CA THR A 256 22.30 -6.51 20.81
C THR A 256 23.72 -6.59 20.27
N GLU A 257 24.63 -7.27 20.98
CA GLU A 257 26.00 -7.53 20.48
C GLU A 257 26.00 -8.61 19.37
N PRO A 258 26.93 -8.53 18.40
CA PRO A 258 27.94 -7.48 18.22
C PRO A 258 27.34 -6.24 17.55
N HIS A 259 27.86 -5.05 17.88
CA HIS A 259 27.43 -3.81 17.22
C HIS A 259 28.23 -3.56 15.93
N PRO A 260 27.67 -2.88 14.92
CA PRO A 260 28.45 -2.38 13.79
C PRO A 260 29.46 -1.34 14.26
N SER A 261 30.62 -1.32 13.63
CA SER A 261 31.58 -0.22 13.80
C SER A 261 31.00 1.10 13.29
N ARG A 262 31.60 2.22 13.68
CA ARG A 262 31.20 3.54 13.20
C ARG A 262 31.28 3.62 11.67
N GLU A 263 32.31 3.05 11.08
CA GLU A 263 32.55 3.03 9.64
C GLU A 263 31.51 2.19 8.92
N GLU A 264 31.17 1.01 9.42
CA GLU A 264 30.13 0.13 8.88
C GLU A 264 28.76 0.80 8.93
N PHE A 265 28.41 1.38 10.09
CA PHE A 265 27.13 2.07 10.25
C PHE A 265 27.04 3.30 9.34
N ALA A 266 28.09 4.13 9.28
CA ALA A 266 28.13 5.32 8.43
C ALA A 266 28.03 4.96 6.94
N ALA A 267 28.71 3.91 6.50
CA ALA A 267 28.65 3.45 5.12
C ALA A 267 27.24 2.98 4.73
N ALA A 268 26.59 2.21 5.61
CA ALA A 268 25.23 1.76 5.38
C ALA A 268 24.22 2.92 5.39
N TYR A 269 24.37 3.85 6.33
CA TYR A 269 23.49 5.02 6.43
C TYR A 269 23.63 5.96 5.22
N THR A 270 24.85 6.10 4.68
CA THR A 270 25.10 6.89 3.46
C THR A 270 24.40 6.30 2.22
N ARG A 271 24.15 5.00 2.19
CA ARG A 271 23.38 4.37 1.11
C ARG A 271 21.88 4.74 1.14
N ILE A 272 21.39 5.19 2.28
CA ILE A 272 19.99 5.63 2.45
C ILE A 272 19.83 7.11 2.07
N LEU A 273 20.89 7.91 2.25
CA LEU A 273 20.94 9.33 1.92
C LEU A 273 21.18 9.57 0.43
#